data_d4a1c7a2f47c732477abc167a61b6c2f
#
_entry.id   d4a1c7a2f47c732477abc167a61b6c2f
#
_cell.length_a   1.000
_cell.length_b   1.000
_cell.length_c   1.000
_cell.angle_alpha   90.00
_cell.angle_beta   90.00
_cell.angle_gamma   90.00
#
_symmetry.space_group_name_H-M   'P 1'
#
loop_
_entity.id
_entity.type
_entity.pdbx_description
1 polymer ?
#
loop_
_entity_poly.entity_id
_entity_poly.type
_entity_poly.pdbx_seq_one_letter_code
_entity_poly.pdbx_strand_id
1 'polypeptide(L)'
;IGATGYTPLYQQSGCFDFTTKQLYWAACNENTSGIYQVNTDTGEATLLGSFNDLEEFVGLYSLSPNADLEGPGSVTDIDIAFEGAALSGTISFKLPTTTVSGNKLSGDINYTIEIDDEAISSGTSTAGSLVELPITLSEGSHTLEITTNTIHGTGPAYKASFYVGTDTPATVTGITVNRESDNV
;
A
#
# COMPACT_ATOMS: atom_id res chain seq x y z
N ILE A 1 18.74 -18.28 -17.96
CA ILE A 1 19.35 -17.83 -16.69
C ILE A 1 20.52 -18.78 -16.42
N GLY A 2 21.71 -18.24 -16.22
CA GLY A 2 22.96 -18.97 -15.97
C GLY A 2 23.34 -19.04 -14.50
N ALA A 3 24.61 -19.40 -14.24
CA ALA A 3 25.16 -19.44 -12.91
C ALA A 3 25.51 -18.03 -12.42
N THR A 4 25.44 -17.81 -11.08
CA THR A 4 25.80 -16.53 -10.47
C THR A 4 27.30 -16.23 -10.51
N GLY A 5 28.13 -17.24 -10.76
CA GLY A 5 29.60 -17.14 -10.65
C GLY A 5 30.10 -17.12 -9.21
N TYR A 6 29.21 -17.18 -8.23
CA TYR A 6 29.53 -17.21 -6.80
C TYR A 6 28.88 -18.42 -6.13
N THR A 7 29.63 -19.14 -5.31
CA THR A 7 29.11 -20.30 -4.57
C THR A 7 29.01 -19.93 -3.08
N PRO A 8 27.81 -19.66 -2.59
CA PRO A 8 27.59 -19.37 -1.17
C PRO A 8 27.64 -20.66 -0.36
N LEU A 9 28.10 -20.58 0.88
CA LEU A 9 28.19 -21.73 1.79
C LEU A 9 27.34 -21.56 3.04
N TYR A 10 26.93 -20.32 3.35
CA TYR A 10 26.25 -19.97 4.59
C TYR A 10 24.88 -19.34 4.32
N GLN A 11 24.28 -18.76 5.36
CA GLN A 11 22.99 -18.08 5.23
C GLN A 11 23.07 -16.93 4.25
N GLN A 12 21.99 -16.71 3.53
CA GLN A 12 21.88 -15.75 2.47
C GLN A 12 20.55 -15.00 2.58
N SER A 13 20.50 -13.83 1.97
CA SER A 13 19.26 -13.09 1.80
C SER A 13 19.25 -12.38 0.47
N GLY A 14 18.11 -12.42 -0.22
CA GLY A 14 17.92 -11.69 -1.47
C GLY A 14 16.72 -10.76 -1.38
N CYS A 15 16.79 -9.66 -2.10
CA CYS A 15 15.71 -8.69 -2.23
C CYS A 15 15.71 -8.09 -3.63
N PHE A 16 14.53 -8.02 -4.24
CA PHE A 16 14.34 -7.30 -5.48
C PHE A 16 13.90 -5.86 -5.15
N ASP A 17 14.66 -4.88 -5.62
CA ASP A 17 14.28 -3.47 -5.54
C ASP A 17 13.48 -3.10 -6.78
N PHE A 18 12.18 -2.89 -6.61
CA PHE A 18 11.27 -2.50 -7.68
C PHE A 18 11.51 -1.07 -8.19
N THR A 19 12.16 -0.22 -7.39
CA THR A 19 12.53 1.15 -7.79
C THR A 19 13.63 1.14 -8.84
N THR A 20 14.68 0.37 -8.57
CA THR A 20 15.85 0.27 -9.46
C THR A 20 15.76 -0.87 -10.46
N LYS A 21 14.74 -1.75 -10.34
CA LYS A 21 14.57 -3.00 -11.11
C LYS A 21 15.79 -3.93 -10.97
N GLN A 22 16.40 -3.94 -9.77
CA GLN A 22 17.60 -4.70 -9.49
C GLN A 22 17.35 -5.78 -8.43
N LEU A 23 17.97 -6.94 -8.63
CA LEU A 23 18.04 -7.99 -7.64
C LEU A 23 19.36 -7.84 -6.84
N TYR A 24 19.23 -7.65 -5.53
CA TYR A 24 20.34 -7.62 -4.61
C TYR A 24 20.41 -8.93 -3.81
N TRP A 25 21.61 -9.37 -3.54
CA TRP A 25 21.89 -10.63 -2.85
C TRP A 25 23.02 -10.45 -1.83
N ALA A 26 22.73 -10.64 -0.57
CA ALA A 26 23.73 -10.74 0.49
C ALA A 26 24.14 -12.20 0.63
N ALA A 27 25.42 -12.47 0.42
CA ALA A 27 25.95 -13.84 0.40
C ALA A 27 27.34 -13.90 1.03
N CYS A 28 27.65 -15.05 1.63
CA CYS A 28 28.91 -15.33 2.29
C CYS A 28 29.44 -16.72 1.91
N ASN A 29 30.75 -16.87 1.83
CA ASN A 29 31.45 -18.14 1.78
C ASN A 29 32.70 -18.06 2.67
N GLU A 30 33.57 -19.09 2.67
CA GLU A 30 34.77 -19.13 3.51
C GLU A 30 35.80 -18.01 3.24
N ASN A 31 35.71 -17.34 2.09
CA ASN A 31 36.71 -16.36 1.67
C ASN A 31 36.19 -14.95 1.55
N THR A 32 34.88 -14.80 1.27
CA THR A 32 34.26 -13.51 0.98
C THR A 32 32.85 -13.43 1.54
N SER A 33 32.48 -12.25 1.96
CA SER A 33 31.12 -11.89 2.35
C SER A 33 30.79 -10.52 1.78
N GLY A 34 29.59 -10.33 1.25
CA GLY A 34 29.23 -9.06 0.65
C GLY A 34 27.84 -8.99 0.07
N ILE A 35 27.53 -7.81 -0.46
CA ILE A 35 26.32 -7.56 -1.24
C ILE A 35 26.66 -7.61 -2.72
N TYR A 36 25.83 -8.34 -3.45
CA TYR A 36 25.94 -8.53 -4.89
C TYR A 36 24.70 -7.99 -5.59
N GLN A 37 24.90 -7.46 -6.78
CA GLN A 37 23.84 -7.23 -7.75
C GLN A 37 23.76 -8.44 -8.68
N VAL A 38 22.57 -8.99 -8.85
CA VAL A 38 22.36 -10.15 -9.73
C VAL A 38 21.65 -9.70 -11.00
N ASN A 39 22.27 -9.97 -12.14
CA ASN A 39 21.64 -9.76 -13.43
C ASN A 39 20.52 -10.78 -13.63
N THR A 40 19.27 -10.32 -13.70
CA THR A 40 18.10 -11.20 -13.79
C THR A 40 17.95 -11.91 -15.14
N ASP A 41 18.63 -11.45 -16.20
CA ASP A 41 18.60 -12.07 -17.52
C ASP A 41 19.66 -13.16 -17.64
N THR A 42 20.87 -12.92 -17.12
CA THR A 42 21.99 -13.86 -17.23
C THR A 42 22.17 -14.72 -15.98
N GLY A 43 21.79 -14.23 -14.81
CA GLY A 43 22.05 -14.84 -13.50
C GLY A 43 23.38 -14.41 -12.88
N GLU A 44 24.25 -13.70 -13.60
CA GLU A 44 25.56 -13.29 -13.13
C GLU A 44 25.47 -12.35 -11.93
N ALA A 45 26.28 -12.61 -10.87
CA ALA A 45 26.36 -11.79 -9.67
C ALA A 45 27.64 -10.93 -9.70
N THR A 46 27.45 -9.62 -9.56
CA THR A 46 28.53 -8.63 -9.45
C THR A 46 28.63 -8.13 -8.02
N LEU A 47 29.81 -8.23 -7.40
CA LEU A 47 30.05 -7.72 -6.06
C LEU A 47 29.95 -6.19 -6.06
N LEU A 48 29.09 -5.63 -5.21
CA LEU A 48 28.94 -4.20 -4.99
C LEU A 48 29.79 -3.71 -3.80
N GLY A 49 29.88 -4.53 -2.77
CA GLY A 49 30.64 -4.20 -1.56
C GLY A 49 30.83 -5.40 -0.67
N SER A 50 32.02 -5.46 -0.02
CA SER A 50 32.34 -6.53 0.93
C SER A 50 31.91 -6.14 2.33
N PHE A 51 31.46 -7.13 3.10
CA PHE A 51 31.28 -7.00 4.54
C PHE A 51 32.59 -7.35 5.27
N ASN A 52 32.71 -6.84 6.49
CA ASN A 52 33.90 -7.15 7.32
C ASN A 52 33.76 -8.55 7.93
N ASP A 53 34.88 -9.17 8.20
CA ASP A 53 34.96 -10.40 9.00
C ASP A 53 34.04 -11.57 8.59
N LEU A 54 33.74 -11.67 7.30
CA LEU A 54 32.81 -12.69 6.75
C LEU A 54 31.43 -12.71 7.39
N GLU A 55 30.92 -11.53 7.73
CA GLU A 55 29.58 -11.38 8.31
C GLU A 55 28.50 -11.93 7.37
N GLU A 56 27.52 -12.59 7.97
CA GLU A 56 26.33 -13.10 7.29
C GLU A 56 25.16 -12.15 7.50
N PHE A 57 24.49 -11.77 6.43
CA PHE A 57 23.29 -10.92 6.48
C PHE A 57 22.07 -11.70 6.06
N VAL A 58 21.07 -11.71 6.94
CA VAL A 58 19.75 -12.28 6.70
C VAL A 58 18.69 -11.19 6.82
N GLY A 59 17.61 -11.28 6.04
CA GLY A 59 16.53 -10.30 6.08
C GLY A 59 16.81 -9.02 5.29
N LEU A 60 17.58 -9.11 4.19
CA LEU A 60 17.70 -8.02 3.22
C LEU A 60 16.32 -7.66 2.65
N TYR A 61 15.95 -6.39 2.68
CA TYR A 61 14.68 -5.92 2.14
C TYR A 61 14.82 -4.56 1.45
N SER A 62 13.94 -4.29 0.49
CA SER A 62 13.74 -2.95 -0.07
C SER A 62 12.58 -2.25 0.64
N LEU A 63 12.68 -0.94 0.82
CA LEU A 63 11.61 -0.12 1.43
C LEU A 63 10.32 -0.12 0.60
N SER A 64 10.39 -0.50 -0.67
CA SER A 64 9.24 -0.61 -1.56
C SER A 64 9.22 -1.97 -2.27
N PRO A 65 9.16 -3.10 -1.54
CA PRO A 65 9.32 -4.44 -2.13
C PRO A 65 8.20 -4.82 -3.11
N ASN A 66 7.05 -4.17 -3.03
CA ASN A 66 5.86 -4.46 -3.82
C ASN A 66 5.35 -3.27 -4.65
N ALA A 67 6.09 -2.16 -4.71
CA ALA A 67 5.67 -1.02 -5.51
C ALA A 67 5.97 -1.29 -6.98
N ASP A 68 4.96 -1.54 -7.77
CA ASP A 68 5.08 -1.49 -9.22
C ASP A 68 5.17 -0.02 -9.64
N LEU A 69 6.40 0.44 -9.91
CA LEU A 69 6.67 1.85 -10.17
C LEU A 69 6.01 2.38 -11.43
N GLU A 70 5.69 1.51 -12.36
CA GLU A 70 4.98 1.86 -13.59
C GLU A 70 3.46 1.68 -13.45
N GLY A 71 3.02 1.11 -12.34
CA GLY A 71 1.61 1.07 -11.95
C GLY A 71 1.07 2.47 -11.61
N PRO A 72 -0.27 2.59 -11.52
CA PRO A 72 -0.91 3.86 -11.13
C PRO A 72 -0.43 4.34 -9.76
N GLY A 73 -0.31 5.65 -9.57
CA GLY A 73 -0.12 6.25 -8.26
C GLY A 73 -1.35 6.08 -7.36
N SER A 74 -1.37 6.75 -6.23
CA SER A 74 -2.51 6.72 -5.31
C SER A 74 -3.71 7.48 -5.90
N VAL A 75 -4.93 7.02 -5.58
CA VAL A 75 -6.15 7.79 -5.77
C VAL A 75 -6.14 9.06 -4.92
N THR A 76 -6.83 10.11 -5.36
CA THR A 76 -6.92 11.40 -4.68
C THR A 76 -8.35 11.89 -4.56
N ASP A 77 -8.56 13.00 -3.85
CA ASP A 77 -9.86 13.65 -3.69
C ASP A 77 -10.96 12.67 -3.25
N ILE A 78 -10.65 11.83 -2.26
CA ILE A 78 -11.56 10.81 -1.76
C ILE A 78 -12.57 11.50 -0.84
N ASP A 79 -13.85 11.28 -1.11
CA ASP A 79 -14.95 11.72 -0.29
C ASP A 79 -15.90 10.54 0.00
N ILE A 80 -16.31 10.41 1.25
CA ILE A 80 -17.27 9.40 1.74
C ILE A 80 -18.40 10.16 2.37
N ALA A 81 -19.48 10.38 1.61
CA ALA A 81 -20.58 11.27 1.97
C ALA A 81 -21.85 10.48 2.34
N PHE A 82 -22.16 10.46 3.64
CA PHE A 82 -23.45 10.01 4.19
C PHE A 82 -24.05 11.14 5.02
N GLU A 83 -25.29 11.55 4.71
CA GLU A 83 -25.94 12.66 5.40
C GLU A 83 -26.66 12.19 6.68
N GLY A 84 -26.22 12.67 7.84
CA GLY A 84 -26.83 12.39 9.13
C GLY A 84 -26.97 10.89 9.40
N ALA A 85 -28.19 10.41 9.64
CA ALA A 85 -28.50 9.00 9.88
C ALA A 85 -28.76 8.19 8.59
N ALA A 86 -28.50 8.75 7.42
CA ALA A 86 -28.78 8.06 6.16
C ALA A 86 -27.88 6.83 5.99
N LEU A 87 -28.48 5.74 5.57
CA LEU A 87 -27.77 4.50 5.23
C LEU A 87 -27.35 4.48 3.75
N SER A 88 -27.83 5.44 2.96
CA SER A 88 -27.44 5.63 1.55
C SER A 88 -26.58 6.87 1.44
N GLY A 89 -25.51 6.76 0.66
CA GLY A 89 -24.54 7.82 0.45
C GLY A 89 -23.78 7.65 -0.86
N THR A 90 -22.68 8.35 -1.00
CA THR A 90 -21.81 8.30 -2.18
C THR A 90 -20.36 8.21 -1.74
N ILE A 91 -19.60 7.33 -2.39
CA ILE A 91 -18.15 7.30 -2.32
C ILE A 91 -17.63 7.88 -3.64
N SER A 92 -16.77 8.87 -3.57
CA SER A 92 -16.13 9.43 -4.76
C SER A 92 -14.62 9.58 -4.59
N PHE A 93 -13.89 9.49 -5.70
CA PHE A 93 -12.44 9.67 -5.75
C PHE A 93 -11.97 9.96 -7.17
N LYS A 94 -10.79 10.55 -7.29
CA LYS A 94 -10.13 10.73 -8.59
C LYS A 94 -9.08 9.65 -8.82
N LEU A 95 -9.07 9.11 -10.03
CA LEU A 95 -8.02 8.23 -10.51
C LEU A 95 -6.69 8.99 -10.66
N PRO A 96 -5.55 8.33 -10.42
CA PRO A 96 -4.25 8.98 -10.49
C PRO A 96 -3.92 9.50 -11.90
N THR A 97 -3.10 10.55 -11.96
CA THR A 97 -2.58 11.13 -13.23
C THR A 97 -1.10 10.82 -13.42
N THR A 98 -0.48 10.20 -12.42
CA THR A 98 0.93 9.79 -12.45
C THR A 98 1.08 8.34 -12.00
N THR A 99 2.15 7.71 -12.44
CA THR A 99 2.59 6.40 -11.93
C THR A 99 3.16 6.55 -10.52
N VAL A 100 3.42 5.44 -9.85
CA VAL A 100 4.12 5.42 -8.54
C VAL A 100 5.49 6.11 -8.66
N SER A 101 6.19 5.97 -9.78
CA SER A 101 7.47 6.66 -10.04
C SER A 101 7.35 8.15 -10.37
N GLY A 102 6.13 8.69 -10.45
CA GLY A 102 5.87 10.10 -10.78
C GLY A 102 5.82 10.44 -12.27
N ASN A 103 5.95 9.46 -13.15
CA ASN A 103 5.80 9.64 -14.58
C ASN A 103 4.33 9.92 -14.93
N LYS A 104 4.09 10.67 -16.00
CA LYS A 104 2.72 10.94 -16.46
C LYS A 104 2.03 9.62 -16.83
N LEU A 105 0.89 9.36 -16.20
CA LEU A 105 0.03 8.25 -16.53
C LEU A 105 -0.96 8.66 -17.63
N SER A 106 -1.14 7.80 -18.61
CA SER A 106 -2.08 8.02 -19.71
C SER A 106 -2.80 6.71 -20.04
N GLY A 107 -4.03 6.83 -20.55
CA GLY A 107 -4.84 5.67 -20.90
C GLY A 107 -5.78 5.26 -19.76
N ASP A 108 -6.26 4.03 -19.87
CA ASP A 108 -7.28 3.48 -18.99
C ASP A 108 -6.65 2.85 -17.74
N ILE A 109 -7.30 3.10 -16.61
CA ILE A 109 -6.97 2.54 -15.30
C ILE A 109 -8.15 1.70 -14.86
N ASN A 110 -7.89 0.46 -14.49
CA ASN A 110 -8.87 -0.37 -13.82
C ASN A 110 -8.87 -0.03 -12.33
N TYR A 111 -10.05 -0.08 -11.72
CA TYR A 111 -10.19 0.10 -10.28
C TYR A 111 -11.13 -0.95 -9.70
N THR A 112 -10.93 -1.28 -8.43
CA THR A 112 -11.81 -2.10 -7.61
C THR A 112 -12.06 -1.39 -6.31
N ILE A 113 -13.32 -1.39 -5.86
CA ILE A 113 -13.78 -0.83 -4.60
C ILE A 113 -14.29 -1.97 -3.74
N GLU A 114 -13.71 -2.11 -2.55
CA GLU A 114 -14.10 -3.12 -1.57
C GLU A 114 -14.62 -2.43 -0.31
N ILE A 115 -15.69 -2.97 0.26
CA ILE A 115 -16.19 -2.60 1.58
C ILE A 115 -16.21 -3.86 2.43
N ASP A 116 -15.58 -3.78 3.62
CA ASP A 116 -15.48 -4.89 4.58
C ASP A 116 -14.92 -6.17 3.94
N ASP A 117 -13.85 -6.00 3.13
CA ASP A 117 -13.16 -7.04 2.38
C ASP A 117 -14.02 -7.72 1.28
N GLU A 118 -15.18 -7.13 0.92
CA GLU A 118 -16.02 -7.60 -0.17
C GLU A 118 -16.00 -6.61 -1.34
N ALA A 119 -15.69 -7.11 -2.55
CA ALA A 119 -15.67 -6.30 -3.76
C ALA A 119 -17.12 -5.90 -4.16
N ILE A 120 -17.42 -4.60 -4.05
CA ILE A 120 -18.76 -4.05 -4.32
C ILE A 120 -18.88 -3.40 -5.69
N SER A 121 -17.75 -2.95 -6.26
CA SER A 121 -17.71 -2.33 -7.59
C SER A 121 -16.35 -2.44 -8.21
N SER A 122 -16.32 -2.52 -9.53
CA SER A 122 -15.10 -2.40 -10.32
C SER A 122 -15.41 -1.72 -11.66
N GLY A 123 -14.40 -1.10 -12.24
CA GLY A 123 -14.58 -0.43 -13.52
C GLY A 123 -13.24 -0.04 -14.15
N THR A 124 -13.37 0.62 -15.30
CA THR A 124 -12.24 1.15 -16.06
C THR A 124 -12.56 2.59 -16.47
N SER A 125 -11.63 3.51 -16.23
CA SER A 125 -11.76 4.90 -16.65
C SER A 125 -10.40 5.53 -16.92
N THR A 126 -10.37 6.67 -17.59
CA THR A 126 -9.12 7.34 -17.94
C THR A 126 -8.44 7.98 -16.73
N ALA A 127 -7.13 8.14 -16.79
CA ALA A 127 -6.33 8.83 -15.78
C ALA A 127 -6.91 10.21 -15.44
N GLY A 128 -7.06 10.51 -14.14
CA GLY A 128 -7.62 11.77 -13.63
C GLY A 128 -9.15 11.86 -13.62
N SER A 129 -9.86 10.83 -14.08
CA SER A 129 -11.34 10.81 -14.02
C SER A 129 -11.85 10.74 -12.59
N LEU A 130 -12.96 11.42 -12.33
CA LEU A 130 -13.75 11.25 -11.12
C LEU A 130 -14.57 9.95 -11.24
N VAL A 131 -14.53 9.14 -10.21
CA VAL A 131 -15.37 7.97 -10.01
C VAL A 131 -16.36 8.30 -8.89
N GLU A 132 -17.64 8.05 -9.11
CA GLU A 132 -18.69 8.24 -8.12
C GLU A 132 -19.50 6.95 -8.01
N LEU A 133 -19.65 6.43 -6.79
CA LEU A 133 -20.38 5.21 -6.49
C LEU A 133 -21.49 5.54 -5.48
N PRO A 134 -22.75 5.59 -5.89
CA PRO A 134 -23.88 5.55 -4.95
C PRO A 134 -23.92 4.19 -4.25
N ILE A 135 -24.06 4.20 -2.92
CA ILE A 135 -24.00 3.01 -2.11
C ILE A 135 -25.01 3.05 -0.97
N THR A 136 -25.49 1.89 -0.55
CA THR A 136 -26.29 1.71 0.67
C THR A 136 -25.65 0.66 1.54
N LEU A 137 -25.36 1.00 2.79
CA LEU A 137 -24.71 0.14 3.77
C LEU A 137 -25.60 -0.03 5.01
N SER A 138 -25.28 -1.00 5.84
CA SER A 138 -25.89 -1.12 7.17
C SER A 138 -25.39 -0.01 8.09
N GLU A 139 -26.09 0.24 9.19
CA GLU A 139 -25.58 1.07 10.26
C GLU A 139 -24.37 0.38 10.93
N GLY A 140 -23.29 1.13 11.13
CA GLY A 140 -22.08 0.62 11.79
C GLY A 140 -20.78 1.13 11.19
N SER A 141 -19.68 0.57 11.70
CA SER A 141 -18.33 0.83 11.19
C SER A 141 -18.05 -0.03 9.97
N HIS A 142 -17.50 0.59 8.94
CA HIS A 142 -17.11 -0.05 7.69
C HIS A 142 -15.66 0.28 7.34
N THR A 143 -15.06 -0.58 6.53
CA THR A 143 -13.73 -0.37 5.94
C THR A 143 -13.87 -0.22 4.44
N LEU A 144 -13.18 0.77 3.87
CA LEU A 144 -13.06 1.00 2.43
C LEU A 144 -11.65 0.63 1.98
N GLU A 145 -11.55 -0.14 0.92
CA GLU A 145 -10.31 -0.32 0.17
C GLU A 145 -10.54 0.02 -1.31
N ILE A 146 -9.65 0.84 -1.88
CA ILE A 146 -9.66 1.15 -3.31
C ILE A 146 -8.31 0.73 -3.87
N THR A 147 -8.32 -0.16 -4.87
CA THR A 147 -7.16 -0.59 -5.62
C THR A 147 -7.26 -0.15 -7.06
N THR A 148 -6.11 0.15 -7.67
CA THR A 148 -6.01 0.53 -9.08
C THR A 148 -4.93 -0.28 -9.77
N ASN A 149 -5.13 -0.61 -11.05
CA ASN A 149 -4.12 -1.29 -11.85
C ASN A 149 -4.17 -0.88 -13.33
N THR A 150 -3.05 -1.10 -14.01
CA THR A 150 -2.90 -1.03 -15.46
C THR A 150 -2.18 -2.29 -15.95
N ILE A 151 -1.95 -2.39 -17.25
CA ILE A 151 -1.10 -3.46 -17.84
C ILE A 151 0.35 -3.41 -17.34
N HIS A 152 0.76 -2.28 -16.74
CA HIS A 152 2.12 -2.04 -16.22
C HIS A 152 2.25 -2.31 -14.72
N GLY A 153 1.13 -2.59 -14.05
CA GLY A 153 1.11 -3.02 -12.67
C GLY A 153 0.02 -2.41 -11.79
N THR A 154 0.11 -2.70 -10.49
CA THR A 154 -0.86 -2.31 -9.47
C THR A 154 -0.34 -1.12 -8.67
N GLY A 155 -1.22 -0.15 -8.41
CA GLY A 155 -0.96 0.99 -7.56
C GLY A 155 -1.08 0.69 -6.06
N PRO A 156 -0.67 1.64 -5.20
CA PRO A 156 -0.90 1.54 -3.77
C PRO A 156 -2.39 1.51 -3.46
N ALA A 157 -2.83 0.58 -2.61
CA ALA A 157 -4.19 0.54 -2.13
C ALA A 157 -4.47 1.73 -1.20
N TYR A 158 -5.62 2.38 -1.38
CA TYR A 158 -6.15 3.32 -0.40
C TYR A 158 -7.03 2.57 0.59
N LYS A 159 -6.86 2.83 1.89
CA LYS A 159 -7.66 2.21 2.96
C LYS A 159 -8.16 3.27 3.93
N ALA A 160 -9.44 3.18 4.30
CA ALA A 160 -10.05 4.05 5.30
C ALA A 160 -11.11 3.29 6.10
N SER A 161 -11.35 3.75 7.34
CA SER A 161 -12.50 3.32 8.13
C SER A 161 -13.47 4.49 8.28
N PHE A 162 -14.77 4.22 8.21
CA PHE A 162 -15.83 5.22 8.36
C PHE A 162 -17.03 4.61 9.06
N TYR A 163 -17.95 5.46 9.52
CA TYR A 163 -19.19 5.04 10.18
C TYR A 163 -20.40 5.48 9.36
N VAL A 164 -21.40 4.62 9.28
CA VAL A 164 -22.68 4.87 8.59
C VAL A 164 -23.80 4.84 9.61
N GLY A 165 -24.73 5.80 9.53
CA GLY A 165 -25.85 5.92 10.46
C GLY A 165 -25.57 6.88 11.62
N THR A 166 -26.30 6.74 12.72
CA THR A 166 -26.14 7.57 13.92
C THR A 166 -25.20 6.93 14.92
N ASP A 167 -24.06 7.56 15.13
CA ASP A 167 -23.20 7.21 16.28
C ASP A 167 -23.90 7.67 17.57
N THR A 168 -24.30 6.72 18.40
CA THR A 168 -24.91 7.05 19.69
C THR A 168 -23.84 7.58 20.62
N PRO A 169 -23.99 8.82 21.18
CA PRO A 169 -23.04 9.35 22.12
C PRO A 169 -22.84 8.40 23.31
N ALA A 170 -21.58 8.23 23.71
CA ALA A 170 -21.28 7.43 24.89
C ALA A 170 -22.04 7.95 26.11
N THR A 171 -22.50 7.03 26.97
CA THR A 171 -23.19 7.39 28.22
C THR A 171 -22.29 8.30 29.05
N VAL A 172 -22.80 9.49 29.42
CA VAL A 172 -22.10 10.39 30.31
C VAL A 172 -21.97 9.75 31.68
N THR A 173 -20.75 9.46 32.12
CA THR A 173 -20.47 8.89 33.45
C THR A 173 -19.69 9.91 34.29
N GLY A 174 -19.74 9.74 35.60
CA GLY A 174 -18.96 10.61 36.54
C GLY A 174 -19.50 12.01 36.74
N ILE A 175 -20.82 12.25 36.50
CA ILE A 175 -21.44 13.53 36.84
C ILE A 175 -21.47 13.66 38.36
N THR A 176 -20.73 14.63 38.91
CA THR A 176 -20.80 15.00 40.30
C THR A 176 -21.52 16.34 40.39
N VAL A 177 -22.66 16.39 41.10
CA VAL A 177 -23.36 17.61 41.40
C VAL A 177 -22.91 18.11 42.78
N ASN A 178 -22.07 19.15 42.80
CA ASN A 178 -21.74 19.84 44.02
C ASN A 178 -22.81 20.92 44.31
N ARG A 179 -23.51 20.77 45.43
CA ARG A 179 -24.41 21.82 45.93
C ARG A 179 -23.58 22.78 46.76
N GLU A 180 -23.38 24.01 46.28
CA GLU A 180 -22.89 25.06 47.18
C GLU A 180 -23.96 25.32 48.23
N SER A 181 -23.61 25.16 49.50
CA SER A 181 -24.46 25.58 50.60
C SER A 181 -24.41 27.10 50.68
N ASP A 182 -25.51 27.76 50.38
CA ASP A 182 -25.68 29.19 50.73
C ASP A 182 -25.53 29.31 52.26
N ASN A 183 -24.39 29.84 52.71
CA ASN A 183 -24.26 30.29 54.05
C ASN A 183 -25.04 31.60 54.19
N VAL A 184 -26.20 31.53 54.83
CA VAL A 184 -26.95 32.66 55.36
C VAL A 184 -26.46 32.92 56.80
#